data_8e2992e4ffa0a9a89cfb57d5226a8059
#
_entry.id   8e2992e4ffa0a9a89cfb57d5226a8059
#
_cell.length_a   1.000
_cell.length_b   1.000
_cell.length_c   1.000
_cell.angle_alpha   90.00
_cell.angle_beta   90.00
_cell.angle_gamma   90.00
#
_symmetry.space_group_name_H-M   'P 1'
#
loop_
_entity.id
_entity.type
_entity.pdbx_description
1 polymer ?
#
loop_
_entity_poly.entity_id
_entity_poly.type
_entity_poly.pdbx_seq_one_letter_code
_entity_poly.pdbx_strand_id
1 'polypeptide(L)'
;MQLIRFAVSMLLLFGFFSYGISETRITYKSAKSTSSYYQMAVEIAEAMKRGSNGEVIVTIEESQGSVQNVMEAIGRTNNYVFTTPPVLIKLARNGKAMFKDKSNPRFDEIRALFPIPSLTMHFVMSKSSGVNNFEEMEGKTILLGKGSFGAKEGAKYLKLFGLEGKVKLAEVELSNAVPALKNGQIDGFVTAGSFPAPNVIEATASSGATVISLSEDQVKASKRTKLIIPAGTYAGQDKDIITTSLPVIAFTTSDMNEETAYLLTKTYWENKKSLGEAAKWWNGVSMDMLNNILTDIHPGAKKYYEEVGASLESHH
;
A
#
# COMPACT_ATOMS: atom_id res chain seq x y z
N MET A 1 43.14 77.54 1.09
CA MET A 1 43.42 76.23 1.80
C MET A 1 42.09 75.51 2.03
N GLN A 2 41.72 74.62 1.10
CA GLN A 2 40.52 73.79 1.20
C GLN A 2 40.96 72.38 1.45
N LEU A 3 40.53 71.83 2.57
CA LEU A 3 40.75 70.46 2.95
C LEU A 3 39.67 69.58 2.29
N ILE A 4 40.07 68.67 1.40
CA ILE A 4 39.24 67.69 0.74
C ILE A 4 39.14 66.49 1.71
N ARG A 5 37.93 66.20 2.23
CA ARG A 5 37.63 65.01 2.97
C ARG A 5 37.19 63.86 2.01
N PHE A 6 38.04 62.85 1.85
CA PHE A 6 37.68 61.61 1.18
C PHE A 6 36.83 60.76 2.14
N ALA A 7 35.57 60.55 1.82
CA ALA A 7 34.71 59.54 2.45
C ALA A 7 34.85 58.25 1.68
N VAL A 8 35.52 57.26 2.29
CA VAL A 8 35.56 55.90 1.76
C VAL A 8 34.26 55.19 2.19
N SER A 9 33.32 55.03 1.23
CA SER A 9 32.15 54.20 1.42
C SER A 9 32.53 52.73 1.22
N MET A 10 32.64 52.00 2.33
CA MET A 10 32.83 50.54 2.33
C MET A 10 31.49 49.88 2.07
N LEU A 11 31.24 49.46 0.81
CA LEU A 11 30.08 48.66 0.42
C LEU A 11 30.27 47.24 0.92
N LEU A 12 29.61 46.87 2.01
CA LEU A 12 29.48 45.49 2.46
C LEU A 12 28.53 44.75 1.49
N LEU A 13 29.08 44.01 0.55
CA LEU A 13 28.38 43.04 -0.26
C LEU A 13 28.01 41.85 0.65
N PHE A 14 26.82 41.86 1.21
CA PHE A 14 26.20 40.65 1.75
C PHE A 14 25.86 39.72 0.57
N GLY A 15 26.78 38.81 0.27
CA GLY A 15 26.50 37.70 -0.62
C GLY A 15 25.43 36.84 0.04
N PHE A 16 24.19 36.94 -0.45
CA PHE A 16 23.17 35.93 -0.19
C PHE A 16 23.64 34.64 -0.86
N PHE A 17 24.32 33.76 -0.09
CA PHE A 17 24.43 32.35 -0.46
C PHE A 17 23.03 31.79 -0.38
N SER A 18 22.29 31.79 -1.48
CA SER A 18 21.15 30.93 -1.68
C SER A 18 21.70 29.51 -1.65
N TYR A 19 21.64 28.85 -0.51
CA TYR A 19 21.76 27.39 -0.47
C TYR A 19 20.60 26.86 -1.30
N GLY A 20 20.89 26.55 -2.54
CA GLY A 20 19.95 25.81 -3.38
C GLY A 20 19.69 24.47 -2.70
N ILE A 21 18.48 24.30 -2.16
CA ILE A 21 18.05 23.01 -1.66
C ILE A 21 18.10 22.08 -2.87
N SER A 22 18.95 21.05 -2.81
CA SER A 22 19.03 20.03 -3.86
C SER A 22 17.74 19.22 -3.81
N GLU A 23 16.87 19.41 -4.78
CA GLU A 23 15.58 18.74 -4.88
C GLU A 23 15.78 17.26 -5.25
N THR A 24 15.30 16.37 -4.39
CA THR A 24 15.28 14.92 -4.61
C THR A 24 13.97 14.51 -5.25
N ARG A 25 14.00 14.09 -6.52
CA ARG A 25 12.82 13.66 -7.26
C ARG A 25 12.68 12.15 -7.23
N ILE A 26 11.51 11.69 -6.82
CA ILE A 26 11.14 10.29 -6.70
C ILE A 26 9.92 10.00 -7.58
N THR A 27 9.91 8.87 -8.25
CA THR A 27 8.70 8.32 -8.89
C THR A 27 8.18 7.17 -8.04
N TYR A 28 6.91 7.29 -7.61
CA TYR A 28 6.26 6.25 -6.83
C TYR A 28 5.17 5.57 -7.66
N LYS A 29 5.35 4.27 -7.89
CA LYS A 29 4.45 3.45 -8.69
C LYS A 29 3.75 2.44 -7.79
N SER A 30 2.44 2.60 -7.57
CA SER A 30 1.71 1.84 -6.56
C SER A 30 0.61 0.96 -7.16
N ALA A 31 -0.47 1.56 -7.65
CA ALA A 31 -1.64 0.85 -8.14
C ALA A 31 -2.43 1.71 -9.13
N LYS A 32 -3.61 1.23 -9.54
CA LYS A 32 -4.57 2.01 -10.34
C LYS A 32 -5.14 3.17 -9.52
N SER A 33 -5.48 4.28 -10.16
CA SER A 33 -6.01 5.50 -9.53
C SER A 33 -7.28 5.29 -8.70
N THR A 34 -8.02 4.23 -8.97
CA THR A 34 -9.22 3.84 -8.19
C THR A 34 -8.90 3.02 -6.92
N SER A 35 -7.63 2.69 -6.69
CA SER A 35 -7.18 1.89 -5.54
C SER A 35 -6.85 2.77 -4.33
N SER A 36 -7.13 2.25 -3.12
CA SER A 36 -6.66 2.85 -1.87
C SER A 36 -5.12 3.00 -1.83
N TYR A 37 -4.39 2.08 -2.45
CA TYR A 37 -2.92 2.16 -2.53
C TYR A 37 -2.40 3.27 -3.42
N TYR A 38 -3.16 3.69 -4.45
CA TYR A 38 -2.84 4.90 -5.19
C TYR A 38 -3.05 6.14 -4.30
N GLN A 39 -4.16 6.19 -3.58
CA GLN A 39 -4.44 7.27 -2.63
C GLN A 39 -3.37 7.36 -1.53
N MET A 40 -2.91 6.23 -1.01
CA MET A 40 -1.79 6.20 -0.06
C MET A 40 -0.51 6.78 -0.64
N ALA A 41 -0.20 6.49 -1.91
CA ALA A 41 0.98 7.06 -2.57
C ALA A 41 0.86 8.59 -2.69
N VAL A 42 -0.33 9.11 -2.99
CA VAL A 42 -0.61 10.56 -3.01
C VAL A 42 -0.39 11.16 -1.62
N GLU A 43 -0.91 10.54 -0.57
CA GLU A 43 -0.76 10.99 0.81
C GLU A 43 0.71 10.98 1.27
N ILE A 44 1.47 9.93 0.89
CA ILE A 44 2.92 9.86 1.11
C ILE A 44 3.62 11.02 0.38
N ALA A 45 3.29 11.27 -0.89
CA ALA A 45 3.89 12.35 -1.67
C ALA A 45 3.69 13.71 -1.00
N GLU A 46 2.48 13.99 -0.53
CA GLU A 46 2.16 15.22 0.19
C GLU A 46 2.90 15.32 1.53
N ALA A 47 2.97 14.22 2.29
CA ALA A 47 3.70 14.18 3.55
C ALA A 47 5.21 14.37 3.33
N MET A 48 5.79 13.76 2.30
CA MET A 48 7.19 13.92 1.93
C MET A 48 7.52 15.37 1.58
N LYS A 49 6.68 16.00 0.73
CA LYS A 49 6.88 17.40 0.33
C LYS A 49 6.83 18.34 1.54
N ARG A 50 5.83 18.19 2.40
CA ARG A 50 5.70 19.03 3.61
C ARG A 50 6.83 18.75 4.61
N GLY A 51 7.09 17.49 4.90
CA GLY A 51 8.06 17.09 5.93
C GLY A 51 9.51 17.39 5.57
N SER A 52 9.82 17.48 4.27
CA SER A 52 11.15 17.85 3.78
C SER A 52 11.28 19.33 3.40
N ASN A 53 10.29 20.17 3.67
CA ASN A 53 10.24 21.58 3.22
C ASN A 53 10.47 21.72 1.70
N GLY A 54 9.96 20.77 0.91
CA GLY A 54 10.07 20.75 -0.53
C GLY A 54 11.35 20.11 -1.08
N GLU A 55 12.22 19.58 -0.24
CA GLU A 55 13.44 18.89 -0.69
C GLU A 55 13.09 17.58 -1.42
N VAL A 56 12.05 16.86 -0.98
CA VAL A 56 11.58 15.62 -1.60
C VAL A 56 10.30 15.87 -2.38
N ILE A 57 10.35 15.62 -3.68
CA ILE A 57 9.20 15.68 -4.60
C ILE A 57 8.92 14.29 -5.14
N VAL A 58 7.72 13.80 -4.87
CA VAL A 58 7.26 12.47 -5.32
C VAL A 58 6.23 12.63 -6.43
N THR A 59 6.52 12.05 -7.59
CA THR A 59 5.58 11.92 -8.71
C THR A 59 4.91 10.55 -8.64
N ILE A 60 3.60 10.50 -8.77
CA ILE A 60 2.84 9.25 -8.72
C ILE A 60 2.59 8.75 -10.14
N GLU A 61 2.92 7.49 -10.39
CA GLU A 61 2.56 6.76 -11.61
C GLU A 61 1.55 5.64 -11.29
N GLU A 62 0.59 5.45 -12.17
CA GLU A 62 -0.29 4.29 -12.10
C GLU A 62 0.45 2.99 -12.41
N SER A 63 -0.02 1.90 -11.81
CA SER A 63 0.36 0.54 -12.18
C SER A 63 -0.83 -0.41 -12.12
N GLN A 64 -0.67 -1.60 -12.69
CA GLN A 64 -1.65 -2.67 -12.55
C GLN A 64 -1.63 -3.32 -11.15
N GLY A 65 -0.70 -2.91 -10.29
CA GLY A 65 -0.56 -3.37 -8.92
C GLY A 65 0.75 -4.14 -8.65
N SER A 66 0.76 -4.85 -7.55
CA SER A 66 1.97 -5.39 -6.92
C SER A 66 2.80 -6.31 -7.82
N VAL A 67 2.17 -7.13 -8.66
CA VAL A 67 2.90 -8.06 -9.57
C VAL A 67 3.69 -7.26 -10.59
N GLN A 68 3.06 -6.27 -11.23
CA GLN A 68 3.73 -5.39 -12.17
C GLN A 68 4.85 -4.60 -11.47
N ASN A 69 4.60 -4.11 -10.26
CA ASN A 69 5.58 -3.34 -9.49
C ASN A 69 6.87 -4.15 -9.26
N VAL A 70 6.74 -5.40 -8.83
CA VAL A 70 7.90 -6.29 -8.63
C VAL A 70 8.63 -6.55 -9.94
N MET A 71 7.91 -6.80 -11.03
CA MET A 71 8.50 -7.05 -12.35
C MET A 71 9.21 -5.82 -12.91
N GLU A 72 8.66 -4.64 -12.73
CA GLU A 72 9.24 -3.41 -13.29
C GLU A 72 10.41 -2.88 -12.46
N ALA A 73 10.43 -3.13 -11.14
CA ALA A 73 11.47 -2.61 -10.26
C ALA A 73 12.89 -2.97 -10.72
N ILE A 74 13.09 -4.17 -11.24
CA ILE A 74 14.41 -4.63 -11.73
C ILE A 74 14.85 -3.99 -13.05
N GLY A 75 13.93 -3.33 -13.76
CA GLY A 75 14.22 -2.59 -15.00
C GLY A 75 14.29 -1.08 -14.79
N ARG A 76 13.95 -0.59 -13.60
CA ARG A 76 14.01 0.83 -13.24
C ARG A 76 15.21 1.08 -12.35
N THR A 77 15.94 2.12 -12.65
CA THR A 77 17.13 2.51 -11.89
C THR A 77 16.86 3.76 -11.07
N ASN A 78 17.64 3.97 -10.01
CA ASN A 78 17.63 5.16 -9.18
C ASN A 78 16.33 5.37 -8.39
N ASN A 79 15.73 6.53 -8.51
CA ASN A 79 14.74 7.06 -7.60
C ASN A 79 13.31 6.56 -7.84
N TYR A 80 13.14 5.24 -8.03
CA TYR A 80 11.82 4.61 -8.09
C TYR A 80 11.46 3.95 -6.77
N VAL A 81 10.23 4.16 -6.33
CA VAL A 81 9.61 3.47 -5.18
C VAL A 81 8.38 2.73 -5.67
N PHE A 82 8.15 1.55 -5.16
CA PHE A 82 7.04 0.69 -5.53
C PHE A 82 6.33 0.13 -4.30
N THR A 83 5.10 -0.32 -4.49
CA THR A 83 4.29 -1.00 -3.46
C THR A 83 4.14 -2.47 -3.77
N THR A 84 4.32 -3.34 -2.77
CA THR A 84 3.99 -4.78 -2.87
C THR A 84 3.84 -5.43 -1.48
N PRO A 85 3.04 -6.50 -1.36
CA PRO A 85 3.22 -7.47 -0.28
C PRO A 85 4.59 -8.16 -0.40
N PRO A 86 5.38 -8.28 0.68
CA PRO A 86 6.72 -8.89 0.65
C PRO A 86 6.75 -10.32 0.12
N VAL A 87 5.65 -11.06 0.31
CA VAL A 87 5.52 -12.43 -0.21
C VAL A 87 5.71 -12.50 -1.74
N LEU A 88 5.34 -11.46 -2.48
CA LEU A 88 5.54 -11.43 -3.94
C LEU A 88 7.01 -11.32 -4.33
N ILE A 89 7.82 -10.62 -3.54
CA ILE A 89 9.28 -10.57 -3.75
C ILE A 89 9.87 -11.97 -3.59
N LYS A 90 9.47 -12.68 -2.53
CA LYS A 90 9.91 -14.06 -2.30
C LYS A 90 9.49 -15.01 -3.44
N LEU A 91 8.27 -14.85 -3.95
CA LEU A 91 7.78 -15.64 -5.09
C LEU A 91 8.57 -15.33 -6.37
N ALA A 92 8.90 -14.06 -6.62
CA ALA A 92 9.67 -13.64 -7.78
C ALA A 92 11.10 -14.20 -7.75
N ARG A 93 11.79 -14.07 -6.62
CA ARG A 93 13.14 -14.64 -6.40
C ARG A 93 13.18 -16.14 -6.64
N ASN A 94 12.11 -16.85 -6.29
CA ASN A 94 12.03 -18.30 -6.47
C ASN A 94 11.37 -18.75 -7.78
N GLY A 95 11.00 -17.84 -8.67
CA GLY A 95 10.33 -18.17 -9.95
C GLY A 95 9.03 -18.95 -9.74
N LYS A 96 8.23 -18.60 -8.68
CA LYS A 96 7.01 -19.33 -8.32
C LYS A 96 5.75 -18.57 -8.65
N ALA A 97 4.63 -19.28 -8.75
CA ALA A 97 3.29 -18.74 -9.00
C ALA A 97 3.25 -17.85 -10.26
N MET A 98 2.83 -16.59 -10.13
CA MET A 98 2.76 -15.62 -11.24
C MET A 98 4.12 -15.23 -11.83
N PHE A 99 5.22 -15.61 -11.19
CA PHE A 99 6.59 -15.38 -11.64
C PHE A 99 7.23 -16.62 -12.26
N LYS A 100 6.48 -17.70 -12.47
CA LYS A 100 6.95 -18.88 -13.17
C LYS A 100 7.47 -18.47 -14.55
N ASP A 101 8.64 -18.98 -14.93
CA ASP A 101 9.34 -18.68 -16.18
C ASP A 101 9.74 -17.19 -16.34
N LYS A 102 9.71 -16.41 -15.26
CA LYS A 102 10.12 -15.00 -15.20
C LYS A 102 11.27 -14.77 -14.22
N SER A 103 12.04 -15.80 -13.95
CA SER A 103 13.19 -15.70 -13.05
C SER A 103 14.20 -14.67 -13.55
N ASN A 104 14.68 -13.83 -12.63
CA ASN A 104 15.72 -12.84 -12.93
C ASN A 104 16.54 -12.61 -11.65
N PRO A 105 17.88 -12.72 -11.72
CA PRO A 105 18.74 -12.52 -10.55
C PRO A 105 18.62 -11.11 -9.96
N ARG A 106 18.20 -10.12 -10.72
CA ARG A 106 17.99 -8.77 -10.23
C ARG A 106 16.86 -8.64 -9.20
N PHE A 107 15.99 -9.64 -9.03
CA PHE A 107 15.04 -9.65 -7.91
C PHE A 107 15.74 -9.69 -6.55
N ASP A 108 16.99 -10.13 -6.49
CA ASP A 108 17.83 -10.10 -5.28
C ASP A 108 18.31 -8.68 -4.93
N GLU A 109 18.19 -7.73 -5.87
CA GLU A 109 18.51 -6.31 -5.66
C GLU A 109 17.37 -5.54 -4.97
N ILE A 110 16.17 -6.12 -4.83
CA ILE A 110 15.01 -5.46 -4.19
C ILE A 110 15.31 -5.21 -2.71
N ARG A 111 14.99 -3.99 -2.26
CA ARG A 111 15.20 -3.52 -0.88
C ARG A 111 13.97 -2.81 -0.35
N ALA A 112 13.51 -3.20 0.84
CA ALA A 112 12.42 -2.53 1.52
C ALA A 112 12.84 -1.17 2.07
N LEU A 113 11.92 -0.22 2.08
CA LEU A 113 12.07 1.08 2.73
C LEU A 113 11.29 1.13 4.04
N PHE A 114 9.98 0.99 3.98
CA PHE A 114 9.11 1.05 5.15
C PHE A 114 7.79 0.29 4.91
N PRO A 115 7.14 -0.18 6.00
CA PRO A 115 5.79 -0.72 5.90
C PRO A 115 4.78 0.39 5.65
N ILE A 116 3.73 0.05 4.93
CA ILE A 116 2.54 0.88 4.72
C ILE A 116 1.30 0.11 5.19
N PRO A 117 0.09 0.70 5.19
CA PRO A 117 -1.10 0.00 5.66
C PRO A 117 -1.28 -1.35 4.99
N SER A 118 -1.56 -2.38 5.80
CA SER A 118 -1.70 -3.77 5.34
C SER A 118 -2.87 -3.94 4.38
N LEU A 119 -2.71 -4.85 3.43
CA LEU A 119 -3.76 -5.29 2.55
C LEU A 119 -4.78 -6.09 3.36
N THR A 120 -6.04 -5.65 3.35
CA THR A 120 -7.12 -6.23 4.13
C THR A 120 -8.17 -6.82 3.20
N MET A 121 -8.52 -8.09 3.41
CA MET A 121 -9.56 -8.74 2.61
C MET A 121 -10.94 -8.27 3.02
N HIS A 122 -11.77 -7.94 2.03
CA HIS A 122 -13.18 -7.62 2.21
C HIS A 122 -14.02 -8.50 1.28
N PHE A 123 -14.97 -9.20 1.87
CA PHE A 123 -15.98 -9.98 1.14
C PHE A 123 -17.30 -9.26 1.31
N VAL A 124 -17.71 -8.51 0.30
CA VAL A 124 -18.84 -7.58 0.34
C VAL A 124 -20.03 -8.21 -0.36
N MET A 125 -21.17 -8.31 0.32
CA MET A 125 -22.40 -8.88 -0.22
C MET A 125 -23.51 -7.85 -0.23
N SER A 126 -24.33 -7.87 -1.28
CA SER A 126 -25.52 -7.01 -1.35
C SER A 126 -26.54 -7.40 -0.28
N LYS A 127 -27.29 -6.46 0.21
CA LYS A 127 -28.39 -6.70 1.15
C LYS A 127 -29.42 -7.67 0.53
N SER A 128 -29.73 -7.53 -0.74
CA SER A 128 -30.70 -8.35 -1.47
C SER A 128 -30.25 -9.82 -1.65
N SER A 129 -28.95 -10.10 -1.57
CA SER A 129 -28.45 -11.48 -1.65
C SER A 129 -28.85 -12.33 -0.46
N GLY A 130 -29.10 -11.73 0.70
CA GLY A 130 -29.39 -12.40 1.97
C GLY A 130 -28.21 -13.15 2.56
N VAL A 131 -27.00 -12.99 2.00
CA VAL A 131 -25.79 -13.72 2.42
C VAL A 131 -25.19 -13.09 3.67
N ASN A 132 -24.98 -13.90 4.71
CA ASN A 132 -24.38 -13.50 5.97
C ASN A 132 -23.10 -14.27 6.32
N ASN A 133 -22.82 -15.35 5.63
CA ASN A 133 -21.62 -16.19 5.79
C ASN A 133 -21.17 -16.76 4.45
N PHE A 134 -20.01 -17.43 4.44
CA PHE A 134 -19.43 -17.94 3.19
C PHE A 134 -20.24 -19.07 2.57
N GLU A 135 -20.84 -19.93 3.37
CA GLU A 135 -21.62 -21.09 2.92
C GLU A 135 -22.84 -20.64 2.09
N GLU A 136 -23.43 -19.51 2.43
CA GLU A 136 -24.58 -18.92 1.71
C GLU A 136 -24.20 -18.27 0.37
N MET A 137 -22.92 -18.18 0.05
CA MET A 137 -22.46 -17.64 -1.25
C MET A 137 -22.68 -18.62 -2.41
N GLU A 138 -22.95 -19.89 -2.16
CA GLU A 138 -23.20 -20.88 -3.22
C GLU A 138 -24.31 -20.40 -4.16
N GLY A 139 -24.05 -20.47 -5.47
CA GLY A 139 -24.96 -20.03 -6.52
C GLY A 139 -24.98 -18.52 -6.77
N LYS A 140 -24.29 -17.71 -5.96
CA LYS A 140 -24.24 -16.26 -6.11
C LYS A 140 -23.22 -15.83 -7.17
N THR A 141 -23.41 -14.62 -7.71
CA THR A 141 -22.49 -13.99 -8.67
C THR A 141 -21.54 -13.06 -7.94
N ILE A 142 -20.24 -13.39 -7.97
CA ILE A 142 -19.19 -12.68 -7.24
C ILE A 142 -18.20 -12.05 -8.22
N LEU A 143 -17.88 -10.77 -8.02
CA LEU A 143 -16.85 -10.05 -8.75
C LEU A 143 -15.55 -10.06 -7.97
N LEU A 144 -14.48 -10.59 -8.54
CA LEU A 144 -13.16 -10.62 -7.91
C LEU A 144 -12.23 -9.49 -8.36
N GLY A 145 -12.53 -8.82 -9.47
CA GLY A 145 -11.68 -7.78 -10.06
C GLY A 145 -10.54 -8.37 -10.91
N LYS A 146 -10.85 -8.60 -12.18
CA LYS A 146 -9.95 -9.23 -13.17
C LYS A 146 -8.54 -8.64 -13.16
N GLY A 147 -7.53 -9.52 -13.12
CA GLY A 147 -6.12 -9.14 -13.24
C GLY A 147 -5.48 -8.57 -11.98
N SER A 148 -6.23 -8.32 -10.90
CA SER A 148 -5.68 -7.81 -9.65
C SER A 148 -5.09 -8.91 -8.76
N PHE A 149 -4.20 -8.53 -7.85
CA PHE A 149 -3.76 -9.43 -6.77
C PHE A 149 -4.94 -9.83 -5.88
N GLY A 150 -5.85 -8.92 -5.58
CA GLY A 150 -7.07 -9.18 -4.82
C GLY A 150 -7.97 -10.24 -5.46
N ALA A 151 -8.02 -10.31 -6.80
CA ALA A 151 -8.74 -11.36 -7.50
C ALA A 151 -8.12 -12.74 -7.26
N LYS A 152 -6.80 -12.84 -7.29
CA LYS A 152 -6.08 -14.10 -7.00
C LYS A 152 -6.26 -14.55 -5.57
N GLU A 153 -6.15 -13.62 -4.61
CA GLU A 153 -6.44 -13.91 -3.21
C GLU A 153 -7.90 -14.33 -3.02
N GLY A 154 -8.86 -13.59 -3.57
CA GLY A 154 -10.28 -13.92 -3.50
C GLY A 154 -10.59 -15.32 -4.04
N ALA A 155 -10.05 -15.68 -5.21
CA ALA A 155 -10.18 -17.01 -5.78
C ALA A 155 -9.61 -18.11 -4.85
N LYS A 156 -8.45 -17.83 -4.23
CA LYS A 156 -7.85 -18.73 -3.24
C LYS A 156 -8.76 -18.95 -2.04
N TYR A 157 -9.41 -17.90 -1.53
CA TYR A 157 -10.35 -18.01 -0.41
C TYR A 157 -11.61 -18.80 -0.80
N LEU A 158 -12.17 -18.55 -1.99
CA LEU A 158 -13.31 -19.35 -2.48
C LEU A 158 -12.97 -20.83 -2.57
N LYS A 159 -11.80 -21.16 -3.09
CA LYS A 159 -11.32 -22.56 -3.13
C LYS A 159 -11.14 -23.14 -1.72
N LEU A 160 -10.51 -22.37 -0.83
CA LEU A 160 -10.23 -22.80 0.54
C LEU A 160 -11.50 -23.11 1.33
N PHE A 161 -12.59 -22.36 1.04
CA PHE A 161 -13.88 -22.52 1.71
C PHE A 161 -14.87 -23.43 0.93
N GLY A 162 -14.38 -24.15 -0.09
CA GLY A 162 -15.17 -25.10 -0.83
C GLY A 162 -16.20 -24.48 -1.80
N LEU A 163 -15.99 -23.23 -2.19
CA LEU A 163 -16.87 -22.46 -3.09
C LEU A 163 -16.37 -22.40 -4.55
N GLU A 164 -15.18 -22.95 -4.84
CA GLU A 164 -14.65 -23.03 -6.21
C GLU A 164 -15.62 -23.81 -7.10
N GLY A 165 -16.04 -23.20 -8.21
CA GLY A 165 -17.04 -23.77 -9.12
C GLY A 165 -18.48 -23.73 -8.62
N LYS A 166 -18.74 -23.30 -7.39
CA LYS A 166 -20.08 -23.15 -6.81
C LYS A 166 -20.61 -21.72 -6.85
N VAL A 167 -19.75 -20.74 -7.07
CA VAL A 167 -20.13 -19.34 -7.32
C VAL A 167 -19.93 -19.01 -8.80
N LYS A 168 -20.71 -18.07 -9.30
CA LYS A 168 -20.52 -17.51 -10.65
C LYS A 168 -19.54 -16.33 -10.55
N LEU A 169 -18.46 -16.35 -11.32
CA LEU A 169 -17.50 -15.26 -11.34
C LEU A 169 -17.85 -14.24 -12.43
N ALA A 170 -18.03 -12.99 -12.03
CA ALA A 170 -18.24 -11.89 -12.95
C ALA A 170 -16.90 -11.41 -13.54
N GLU A 171 -16.80 -11.37 -14.86
CA GLU A 171 -15.61 -10.99 -15.63
C GLU A 171 -15.54 -9.47 -15.87
N VAL A 172 -15.56 -8.68 -14.79
CA VAL A 172 -15.54 -7.22 -14.82
C VAL A 172 -14.42 -6.65 -13.95
N GLU A 173 -14.05 -5.42 -14.25
CA GLU A 173 -13.06 -4.66 -13.47
C GLU A 173 -13.63 -4.28 -12.10
N LEU A 174 -12.77 -4.25 -11.08
CA LEU A 174 -13.16 -3.90 -9.70
C LEU A 174 -13.77 -2.49 -9.59
N SER A 175 -13.35 -1.56 -10.43
CA SER A 175 -13.94 -0.20 -10.52
C SER A 175 -15.44 -0.18 -10.82
N ASN A 176 -15.97 -1.24 -11.42
CA ASN A 176 -17.39 -1.40 -11.73
C ASN A 176 -18.17 -2.16 -10.64
N ALA A 177 -17.52 -2.58 -9.55
CA ALA A 177 -18.16 -3.42 -8.53
C ALA A 177 -19.37 -2.76 -7.87
N VAL A 178 -19.25 -1.50 -7.44
CA VAL A 178 -20.36 -0.81 -6.75
C VAL A 178 -21.55 -0.55 -7.68
N PRO A 179 -21.39 0.00 -8.89
CA PRO A 179 -22.48 0.09 -9.84
C PRO A 179 -23.14 -1.26 -10.15
N ALA A 180 -22.36 -2.31 -10.40
CA ALA A 180 -22.87 -3.64 -10.69
C ALA A 180 -23.64 -4.25 -9.50
N LEU A 181 -23.20 -4.00 -8.28
CA LEU A 181 -23.90 -4.40 -7.06
C LEU A 181 -25.25 -3.70 -6.91
N LYS A 182 -25.27 -2.38 -7.11
CA LYS A 182 -26.50 -1.57 -7.07
C LYS A 182 -27.53 -1.99 -8.11
N ASN A 183 -27.07 -2.35 -9.30
CA ASN A 183 -27.93 -2.74 -10.42
C ASN A 183 -28.34 -4.23 -10.36
N GLY A 184 -27.93 -4.98 -9.35
CA GLY A 184 -28.24 -6.40 -9.23
C GLY A 184 -27.54 -7.30 -10.25
N GLN A 185 -26.52 -6.81 -10.92
CA GLN A 185 -25.72 -7.60 -11.88
C GLN A 185 -24.78 -8.59 -11.17
N ILE A 186 -24.39 -8.27 -9.94
CA ILE A 186 -23.62 -9.14 -9.03
C ILE A 186 -24.28 -9.16 -7.67
N ASP A 187 -24.07 -10.25 -6.93
CA ASP A 187 -24.51 -10.40 -5.55
C ASP A 187 -23.46 -9.93 -4.53
N GLY A 188 -22.21 -9.90 -4.95
CA GLY A 188 -21.11 -9.46 -4.10
C GLY A 188 -19.83 -9.22 -4.87
N PHE A 189 -18.85 -8.65 -4.17
CA PHE A 189 -17.50 -8.48 -4.69
C PHE A 189 -16.46 -8.69 -3.60
N VAL A 190 -15.24 -9.01 -4.03
CA VAL A 190 -14.08 -9.13 -3.15
C VAL A 190 -13.11 -8.01 -3.48
N THR A 191 -12.60 -7.36 -2.45
CA THR A 191 -11.55 -6.36 -2.59
C THR A 191 -10.47 -6.56 -1.54
N ALA A 192 -9.24 -6.26 -1.94
CA ALA A 192 -8.05 -6.38 -1.10
C ALA A 192 -7.37 -5.03 -0.98
N GLY A 193 -7.99 -4.13 -0.27
CA GLY A 193 -7.46 -2.81 0.07
C GLY A 193 -7.37 -2.63 1.57
N SER A 194 -6.71 -1.58 2.05
CA SER A 194 -6.73 -1.27 3.47
C SER A 194 -8.10 -0.75 3.89
N PHE A 195 -8.46 -0.99 5.15
CA PHE A 195 -9.71 -0.43 5.68
C PHE A 195 -9.48 0.96 6.32
N PRO A 196 -10.45 1.87 6.20
CA PRO A 196 -11.68 1.76 5.44
C PRO A 196 -11.44 1.86 3.93
N ALA A 197 -11.92 0.88 3.17
CA ALA A 197 -11.75 0.84 1.72
C ALA A 197 -12.82 1.69 1.01
N PRO A 198 -12.46 2.58 0.06
CA PRO A 198 -13.41 3.52 -0.57
C PRO A 198 -14.61 2.84 -1.23
N ASN A 199 -14.40 1.76 -1.98
CA ASN A 199 -15.47 1.02 -2.63
C ASN A 199 -16.39 0.30 -1.63
N VAL A 200 -15.87 -0.11 -0.47
CA VAL A 200 -16.67 -0.71 0.61
C VAL A 200 -17.47 0.37 1.33
N ILE A 201 -16.88 1.54 1.60
CA ILE A 201 -17.61 2.70 2.13
C ILE A 201 -18.80 3.03 1.20
N GLU A 202 -18.55 3.13 -0.09
CA GLU A 202 -19.61 3.44 -1.07
C GLU A 202 -20.69 2.37 -1.11
N ALA A 203 -20.33 1.09 -1.19
CA ALA A 203 -21.27 -0.03 -1.24
C ALA A 203 -22.15 -0.10 0.01
N THR A 204 -21.57 0.03 1.20
CA THR A 204 -22.32 -0.01 2.47
C THR A 204 -23.23 1.17 2.65
N ALA A 205 -22.77 2.38 2.35
CA ALA A 205 -23.54 3.61 2.50
C ALA A 205 -24.67 3.74 1.46
N SER A 206 -24.43 3.34 0.20
CA SER A 206 -25.37 3.60 -0.89
C SER A 206 -26.35 2.45 -1.17
N SER A 207 -26.02 1.21 -0.78
CA SER A 207 -26.85 0.02 -1.06
C SER A 207 -27.06 -0.90 0.14
N GLY A 208 -26.60 -0.50 1.32
CA GLY A 208 -26.73 -1.31 2.54
C GLY A 208 -26.00 -2.65 2.43
N ALA A 209 -24.94 -2.71 1.64
CA ALA A 209 -24.10 -3.91 1.54
C ALA A 209 -23.47 -4.24 2.90
N THR A 210 -23.16 -5.52 3.09
CA THR A 210 -22.52 -6.03 4.30
C THR A 210 -21.15 -6.62 3.99
N VAL A 211 -20.24 -6.56 4.94
CA VAL A 211 -18.94 -7.24 4.87
C VAL A 211 -19.02 -8.52 5.68
N ILE A 212 -18.69 -9.65 5.06
CA ILE A 212 -18.74 -10.95 5.70
C ILE A 212 -17.56 -11.14 6.64
N SER A 213 -17.84 -11.53 7.88
CA SER A 213 -16.82 -11.89 8.87
C SER A 213 -16.36 -13.34 8.66
N LEU A 214 -15.04 -13.58 8.77
CA LEU A 214 -14.49 -14.93 8.79
C LEU A 214 -14.65 -15.56 10.18
N SER A 215 -14.78 -16.89 10.22
CA SER A 215 -14.60 -17.65 11.45
C SER A 215 -13.10 -17.77 11.82
N GLU A 216 -12.82 -18.11 13.06
CA GLU A 216 -11.44 -18.36 13.52
C GLU A 216 -10.77 -19.49 12.71
N ASP A 217 -11.55 -20.55 12.38
CA ASP A 217 -11.04 -21.66 11.57
C ASP A 217 -10.73 -21.24 10.13
N GLN A 218 -11.54 -20.36 9.56
CA GLN A 218 -11.31 -19.78 8.22
C GLN A 218 -10.05 -18.92 8.21
N VAL A 219 -9.85 -18.10 9.24
CA VAL A 219 -8.61 -17.31 9.39
C VAL A 219 -7.40 -18.24 9.47
N LYS A 220 -7.44 -19.24 10.32
CA LYS A 220 -6.36 -20.23 10.50
C LYS A 220 -6.05 -20.97 9.20
N ALA A 221 -7.09 -21.43 8.50
CA ALA A 221 -6.95 -22.11 7.22
C ALA A 221 -6.29 -21.25 6.14
N SER A 222 -6.53 -19.95 6.16
CA SER A 222 -5.95 -19.00 5.20
C SER A 222 -4.44 -18.87 5.30
N LYS A 223 -3.86 -19.16 6.46
CA LYS A 223 -2.44 -18.91 6.81
C LYS A 223 -2.06 -17.43 6.64
N ARG A 224 -3.01 -16.53 6.83
CA ARG A 224 -2.83 -15.09 6.83
C ARG A 224 -2.95 -14.54 8.24
N THR A 225 -2.52 -13.32 8.44
CA THR A 225 -2.63 -12.63 9.72
C THR A 225 -4.09 -12.23 9.98
N LYS A 226 -4.63 -12.59 11.15
CA LYS A 226 -5.95 -12.12 11.59
C LYS A 226 -5.93 -10.60 11.73
N LEU A 227 -7.01 -9.97 11.26
CA LEU A 227 -7.24 -8.54 11.43
C LEU A 227 -8.70 -8.33 11.83
N ILE A 228 -8.93 -7.38 12.72
CA ILE A 228 -10.27 -6.94 13.13
C ILE A 228 -10.54 -5.56 12.54
N ILE A 229 -11.64 -5.46 11.81
CA ILE A 229 -12.19 -4.17 11.37
C ILE A 229 -13.19 -3.75 12.46
N PRO A 230 -12.91 -2.68 13.22
CA PRO A 230 -13.76 -2.27 14.34
C PRO A 230 -15.18 -1.93 13.92
N ALA A 231 -16.14 -2.22 14.77
CA ALA A 231 -17.53 -1.80 14.61
C ALA A 231 -17.61 -0.30 14.30
N GLY A 232 -18.54 0.10 13.44
CA GLY A 232 -18.72 1.49 13.05
C GLY A 232 -17.72 1.98 11.98
N THR A 233 -16.86 1.12 11.44
CA THR A 233 -15.97 1.46 10.31
C THR A 233 -16.77 1.72 9.03
N TYR A 234 -17.78 0.90 8.77
CA TYR A 234 -18.66 1.00 7.61
C TYR A 234 -20.11 1.29 8.02
N ALA A 235 -20.90 1.85 7.11
CA ALA A 235 -22.30 2.12 7.36
C ALA A 235 -23.08 0.83 7.68
N GLY A 236 -23.86 0.83 8.77
CA GLY A 236 -24.64 -0.33 9.19
C GLY A 236 -23.84 -1.46 9.84
N GLN A 237 -22.52 -1.30 10.01
CA GLN A 237 -21.67 -2.27 10.67
C GLN A 237 -21.66 -2.00 12.19
N ASP A 238 -22.46 -2.72 12.93
CA ASP A 238 -22.63 -2.59 14.40
C ASP A 238 -21.76 -3.56 15.22
N LYS A 239 -21.03 -4.47 14.56
CA LYS A 239 -20.11 -5.44 15.17
C LYS A 239 -18.75 -5.40 14.50
N ASP A 240 -17.75 -5.87 15.23
CA ASP A 240 -16.42 -6.12 14.68
C ASP A 240 -16.49 -7.16 13.56
N ILE A 241 -15.70 -6.96 12.51
CA ILE A 241 -15.53 -7.92 11.42
C ILE A 241 -14.16 -8.55 11.56
N ILE A 242 -14.13 -9.88 11.66
CA ILE A 242 -12.90 -10.67 11.60
C ILE A 242 -12.56 -10.89 10.12
N THR A 243 -11.36 -10.56 9.74
CA THR A 243 -10.82 -10.80 8.40
C THR A 243 -9.34 -11.13 8.45
N THR A 244 -8.69 -11.12 7.32
CA THR A 244 -7.25 -11.38 7.20
C THR A 244 -6.54 -10.24 6.51
N SER A 245 -5.24 -10.14 6.77
CA SER A 245 -4.37 -9.13 6.18
C SER A 245 -3.07 -9.73 5.65
N LEU A 246 -2.47 -8.99 4.71
CA LEU A 246 -1.10 -9.17 4.26
C LEU A 246 -0.31 -7.90 4.54
N PRO A 247 0.91 -8.01 5.07
CA PRO A 247 1.83 -6.89 5.10
C PRO A 247 2.02 -6.31 3.71
N VAL A 248 2.20 -5.00 3.64
CA VAL A 248 2.55 -4.28 2.41
C VAL A 248 3.68 -3.32 2.73
N ILE A 249 4.61 -3.20 1.81
CA ILE A 249 5.78 -2.34 1.94
C ILE A 249 5.92 -1.39 0.76
N ALA A 250 6.52 -0.25 1.01
CA ALA A 250 7.20 0.53 0.01
C ALA A 250 8.61 -0.03 -0.17
N PHE A 251 9.03 -0.25 -1.43
CA PHE A 251 10.31 -0.84 -1.74
C PHE A 251 10.98 -0.16 -2.94
N THR A 252 12.26 -0.38 -3.06
CA THR A 252 13.13 0.08 -4.14
C THR A 252 14.13 -1.02 -4.49
N THR A 253 15.20 -0.68 -5.16
CA THR A 253 16.35 -1.57 -5.39
C THR A 253 17.62 -1.00 -4.76
N SER A 254 18.67 -1.81 -4.72
CA SER A 254 20.00 -1.39 -4.27
C SER A 254 20.62 -0.26 -5.10
N ASP A 255 20.03 0.08 -6.25
CA ASP A 255 20.46 1.20 -7.10
C ASP A 255 20.14 2.57 -6.50
N MET A 256 19.14 2.66 -5.59
CA MET A 256 18.87 3.91 -4.86
C MET A 256 20.05 4.18 -3.91
N ASN A 257 20.54 5.43 -3.89
CA ASN A 257 21.62 5.76 -2.96
C ASN A 257 21.14 5.79 -1.50
N GLU A 258 22.06 5.55 -0.57
CA GLU A 258 21.75 5.46 0.86
C GLU A 258 21.17 6.74 1.45
N GLU A 259 21.65 7.90 0.99
CA GLU A 259 21.19 9.21 1.47
C GLU A 259 19.73 9.44 1.09
N THR A 260 19.36 9.14 -0.15
CA THR A 260 17.97 9.21 -0.61
C THR A 260 17.06 8.25 0.16
N ALA A 261 17.46 7.00 0.30
CA ALA A 261 16.69 6.00 1.04
C ALA A 261 16.53 6.37 2.54
N TYR A 262 17.57 6.90 3.15
CA TYR A 262 17.53 7.42 4.52
C TYR A 262 16.54 8.58 4.62
N LEU A 263 16.65 9.58 3.73
CA LEU A 263 15.78 10.75 3.71
C LEU A 263 14.31 10.37 3.55
N LEU A 264 14.00 9.48 2.61
CA LEU A 264 12.63 8.99 2.40
C LEU A 264 12.08 8.29 3.64
N THR A 265 12.86 7.38 4.23
CA THR A 265 12.45 6.62 5.41
C THR A 265 12.22 7.53 6.62
N LYS A 266 13.17 8.41 6.89
CA LYS A 266 13.07 9.40 7.96
C LYS A 266 11.86 10.29 7.80
N THR A 267 11.70 10.90 6.64
CA THR A 267 10.59 11.83 6.36
C THR A 267 9.23 11.12 6.50
N TYR A 268 9.12 9.88 6.03
CA TYR A 268 7.93 9.08 6.21
C TYR A 268 7.54 8.90 7.68
N TRP A 269 8.46 8.42 8.50
CA TRP A 269 8.18 8.15 9.90
C TRP A 269 7.96 9.40 10.74
N GLU A 270 8.71 10.46 10.50
CA GLU A 270 8.55 11.74 11.19
C GLU A 270 7.20 12.41 10.87
N ASN A 271 6.60 12.12 9.71
CA ASN A 271 5.29 12.62 9.31
C ASN A 271 4.14 11.62 9.52
N LYS A 272 4.39 10.51 10.20
CA LYS A 272 3.40 9.45 10.44
C LYS A 272 2.13 9.97 11.12
N LYS A 273 2.24 10.90 12.07
CA LYS A 273 1.09 11.53 12.73
C LYS A 273 0.23 12.30 11.73
N SER A 274 0.84 13.12 10.90
CA SER A 274 0.15 13.88 9.85
C SER A 274 -0.56 12.97 8.83
N LEU A 275 0.06 11.82 8.47
CA LEU A 275 -0.58 10.80 7.66
C LEU A 275 -1.85 10.25 8.33
N GLY A 276 -1.80 9.92 9.62
CA GLY A 276 -2.94 9.43 10.39
C GLY A 276 -4.09 10.43 10.51
N GLU A 277 -3.78 11.73 10.48
CA GLU A 277 -4.78 12.81 10.42
C GLU A 277 -5.43 12.90 9.03
N ALA A 278 -4.67 12.63 7.95
CA ALA A 278 -5.18 12.63 6.58
C ALA A 278 -6.10 11.42 6.31
N ALA A 279 -5.73 10.22 6.76
CA ALA A 279 -6.54 9.02 6.58
C ALA A 279 -6.32 8.01 7.72
N LYS A 280 -7.42 7.39 8.16
CA LYS A 280 -7.42 6.49 9.33
C LYS A 280 -6.57 5.23 9.14
N TRP A 281 -6.40 4.72 7.93
CA TRP A 281 -5.59 3.52 7.68
C TRP A 281 -4.13 3.67 8.12
N TRP A 282 -3.59 4.88 8.16
CA TRP A 282 -2.24 5.14 8.65
C TRP A 282 -2.06 4.90 10.15
N ASN A 283 -3.12 4.98 10.93
CA ASN A 283 -3.05 4.75 12.37
C ASN A 283 -2.71 3.31 12.75
N GLY A 284 -2.94 2.36 11.83
CA GLY A 284 -2.56 0.97 11.99
C GLY A 284 -1.08 0.66 11.71
N VAL A 285 -0.32 1.63 11.19
CA VAL A 285 1.11 1.42 10.86
C VAL A 285 1.97 1.77 12.06
N SER A 286 2.83 0.84 12.48
CA SER A 286 3.78 1.01 13.58
C SER A 286 5.14 0.41 13.25
N MET A 287 6.16 0.75 14.03
CA MET A 287 7.51 0.18 13.88
C MET A 287 7.54 -1.34 14.06
N ASP A 288 6.62 -1.94 14.82
CA ASP A 288 6.52 -3.39 14.97
C ASP A 288 6.27 -4.13 13.64
N MET A 289 5.71 -3.43 12.64
CA MET A 289 5.51 -3.98 11.30
C MET A 289 6.82 -4.26 10.56
N LEU A 290 7.95 -3.73 11.03
CA LEU A 290 9.27 -4.04 10.47
C LEU A 290 9.56 -5.55 10.54
N ASN A 291 9.02 -6.25 11.53
CA ASN A 291 9.16 -7.71 11.66
C ASN A 291 8.45 -8.49 10.54
N ASN A 292 7.56 -7.84 9.79
CA ASN A 292 6.80 -8.46 8.70
C ASN A 292 7.34 -8.13 7.30
N ILE A 293 8.49 -7.46 7.20
CA ILE A 293 9.07 -7.03 5.91
C ILE A 293 9.51 -8.21 5.05
N LEU A 294 10.04 -9.28 5.64
CA LEU A 294 10.42 -10.55 5.00
C LEU A 294 11.37 -10.41 3.78
N THR A 295 12.06 -9.30 3.67
CA THR A 295 13.08 -9.03 2.64
C THR A 295 14.12 -8.06 3.21
N ASP A 296 15.27 -7.94 2.52
CA ASP A 296 16.33 -7.04 2.97
C ASP A 296 15.87 -5.59 2.99
N ILE A 297 16.17 -4.89 4.07
CA ILE A 297 15.93 -3.46 4.21
C ILE A 297 17.07 -2.71 3.52
N HIS A 298 16.74 -1.63 2.81
CA HIS A 298 17.74 -0.77 2.18
C HIS A 298 18.72 -0.20 3.22
N PRO A 299 20.04 -0.18 2.96
CA PRO A 299 21.02 0.29 3.93
C PRO A 299 20.71 1.71 4.48
N GLY A 300 20.27 2.63 3.64
CA GLY A 300 19.85 3.97 4.06
C GLY A 300 18.63 3.96 4.99
N ALA A 301 17.65 3.10 4.71
CA ALA A 301 16.49 2.93 5.60
C ALA A 301 16.91 2.28 6.93
N LYS A 302 17.77 1.27 6.90
CA LYS A 302 18.33 0.61 8.08
C LYS A 302 19.03 1.59 8.99
N LYS A 303 19.82 2.50 8.43
CA LYS A 303 20.50 3.56 9.19
C LYS A 303 19.52 4.39 10.02
N TYR A 304 18.38 4.79 9.44
CA TYR A 304 17.35 5.51 10.19
C TYR A 304 16.74 4.65 11.30
N TYR A 305 16.44 3.39 11.03
CA TYR A 305 15.89 2.47 12.05
C TYR A 305 16.85 2.27 13.22
N GLU A 306 18.13 2.14 12.96
CA GLU A 306 19.18 2.05 14.00
C GLU A 306 19.25 3.35 14.83
N GLU A 307 19.15 4.51 14.18
CA GLU A 307 19.16 5.82 14.83
C GLU A 307 18.01 6.00 15.83
N VAL A 308 16.81 5.52 15.48
CA VAL A 308 15.63 5.61 16.37
C VAL A 308 15.48 4.40 17.30
N GLY A 309 16.41 3.48 17.30
CA GLY A 309 16.39 2.30 18.17
C GLY A 309 15.30 1.29 17.84
N ALA A 310 14.85 1.24 16.57
CA ALA A 310 13.88 0.25 16.13
C ALA A 310 14.52 -1.15 16.13
N SER A 311 13.78 -2.13 16.67
CA SER A 311 14.23 -3.53 16.64
C SER A 311 14.09 -4.09 15.22
N LEU A 312 15.21 -4.47 14.62
CA LEU A 312 15.26 -5.19 13.34
C LEU A 312 15.64 -6.64 13.66
N GLU A 313 14.66 -7.54 13.73
CA GLU A 313 14.97 -8.96 13.80
C GLU A 313 15.63 -9.38 12.48
N SER A 314 16.80 -10.02 12.58
CA SER A 314 17.49 -10.57 11.43
C SER A 314 16.69 -11.76 10.88
N HIS A 315 15.97 -11.56 9.82
CA HIS A 315 15.37 -12.64 9.03
C HIS A 315 16.46 -13.26 8.14
N HIS A 316 17.15 -14.27 8.67
CA HIS A 316 18.07 -15.13 7.92
C HIS A 316 17.32 -16.30 7.28
#